data_3c2494b0b59c4243332181cad523afda
#
_entry.id   3c2494b0b59c4243332181cad523afda
#
_cell.length_a   1.000
_cell.length_b   1.000
_cell.length_c   1.000
_cell.angle_alpha   90.00
_cell.angle_beta   90.00
_cell.angle_gamma   90.00
#
_symmetry.space_group_name_H-M   'P 1'
#
loop_
_entity.id
_entity.type
_entity.pdbx_description
1 polymer ?
#
loop_
_entity_poly.entity_id
_entity_poly.type
_entity_poly.pdbx_seq_one_letter_code
_entity_poly.pdbx_strand_id
1 'polypeptide(L)'
;MSSIFIRSFSSTPASQKVGCAMVKPIHHKIRIKKQLLSPRFPELKLQPYDIRSPKFRPYLTRQDRVKEHYHNTLEPDLLLINYKHEDTVVEGIKRRQWDMTSPYHINRPLRKPRGQAVPSPDVHPVTVRSVPRFEAVTLNCYVKDSSRVPSFAISANLMLQQITGMKPKSIYAKTNVPQWKIRPGMKMGAKVTLHGVQASQFISTLTELVLPRIREFEGISNRSGDRYGNIAFGLTPQQMTLFPEIELNQDSWPVTFGVHVTLHTSAQVDAEARVLLSGLGFPFVGSERIPKNLTERN
;
A
#
# COMPACT_ATOMS: atom_id res chain seq x y z
N MET A 1 -32.59 -19.00 13.04
CA MET A 1 -33.26 -17.68 12.85
C MET A 1 -33.15 -16.88 14.14
N SER A 2 -32.19 -15.99 14.24
CA SER A 2 -32.04 -15.13 15.41
C SER A 2 -32.72 -13.80 15.12
N SER A 3 -33.85 -13.58 15.76
CA SER A 3 -34.59 -12.32 15.73
C SER A 3 -33.80 -11.24 16.46
N ILE A 4 -33.32 -10.26 15.72
CA ILE A 4 -32.68 -9.08 16.28
C ILE A 4 -33.80 -8.16 16.79
N PHE A 5 -33.96 -8.10 18.10
CA PHE A 5 -34.83 -7.13 18.78
C PHE A 5 -34.24 -5.72 18.61
N ILE A 6 -34.85 -4.91 17.77
CA ILE A 6 -34.59 -3.48 17.68
C ILE A 6 -35.36 -2.80 18.82
N ARG A 7 -34.69 -2.54 19.94
CA ARG A 7 -35.23 -1.63 20.95
C ARG A 7 -35.10 -0.20 20.45
N SER A 8 -36.24 0.43 20.16
CA SER A 8 -36.33 1.87 20.01
C SER A 8 -36.12 2.51 21.39
N PHE A 9 -34.97 3.14 21.60
CA PHE A 9 -34.79 3.95 22.80
C PHE A 9 -35.46 5.29 22.58
N SER A 10 -36.61 5.54 23.28
CA SER A 10 -37.13 6.87 23.47
C SER A 10 -36.12 7.69 24.27
N SER A 11 -35.82 8.89 23.83
CA SER A 11 -34.96 9.81 24.58
C SER A 11 -35.69 10.18 25.86
N THR A 12 -35.35 9.55 26.97
CA THR A 12 -35.78 9.97 28.29
C THR A 12 -35.25 11.36 28.61
N PRO A 13 -36.10 12.27 29.07
CA PRO A 13 -35.70 13.64 29.36
C PRO A 13 -34.62 13.67 30.47
N ALA A 14 -33.74 14.64 30.40
CA ALA A 14 -32.56 14.78 31.27
C ALA A 14 -32.87 14.98 32.77
N SER A 15 -34.14 15.03 33.16
CA SER A 15 -34.59 15.23 34.53
C SER A 15 -34.46 14.04 35.47
N GLN A 16 -34.09 12.87 34.97
CA GLN A 16 -33.91 11.68 35.79
C GLN A 16 -32.42 11.45 36.22
N LYS A 17 -31.69 12.50 36.47
CA LYS A 17 -30.40 12.38 37.13
C LYS A 17 -30.65 12.13 38.61
N VAL A 18 -30.66 10.88 39.00
CA VAL A 18 -30.59 10.51 40.40
C VAL A 18 -29.22 10.95 40.92
N GLY A 19 -29.20 11.93 41.83
CA GLY A 19 -27.96 12.57 42.29
C GLY A 19 -26.99 11.69 43.12
N CYS A 20 -27.34 10.41 43.33
CA CYS A 20 -26.57 9.48 44.16
C CYS A 20 -26.00 8.29 43.38
N ALA A 21 -26.12 8.26 42.04
CA ALA A 21 -25.58 7.14 41.29
C ALA A 21 -24.05 7.26 41.19
N MET A 22 -23.31 6.47 41.94
CA MET A 22 -21.85 6.31 41.83
C MET A 22 -21.46 5.68 40.46
N VAL A 23 -22.35 4.98 39.82
CA VAL A 23 -22.13 4.34 38.54
C VAL A 23 -22.87 5.11 37.45
N LYS A 24 -22.13 5.71 36.52
CA LYS A 24 -22.74 6.32 35.34
C LYS A 24 -23.34 5.22 34.47
N PRO A 25 -24.62 5.32 34.05
CA PRO A 25 -25.19 4.36 33.13
C PRO A 25 -24.38 4.33 31.83
N ILE A 26 -24.03 3.14 31.40
CA ILE A 26 -23.29 2.95 30.14
C ILE A 26 -24.22 3.26 28.98
N HIS A 27 -24.07 4.44 28.39
CA HIS A 27 -24.79 4.80 27.16
C HIS A 27 -24.06 4.21 25.97
N HIS A 28 -24.47 3.03 25.57
CA HIS A 28 -24.04 2.47 24.30
C HIS A 28 -24.74 3.19 23.16
N LYS A 29 -24.06 4.16 22.53
CA LYS A 29 -24.49 4.69 21.24
C LYS A 29 -24.20 3.64 20.17
N ILE A 30 -25.12 2.76 19.92
CA ILE A 30 -25.06 1.84 18.79
C ILE A 30 -25.25 2.65 17.52
N ARG A 31 -24.17 2.92 16.79
CA ARG A 31 -24.25 3.50 15.45
C ARG A 31 -24.55 2.38 14.46
N ILE A 32 -25.79 2.26 14.07
CA ILE A 32 -26.17 1.33 13.01
C ILE A 32 -25.65 1.87 11.69
N LYS A 33 -24.68 1.18 11.09
CA LYS A 33 -24.21 1.50 9.74
C LYS A 33 -25.24 0.97 8.76
N LYS A 34 -26.07 1.86 8.21
CA LYS A 34 -27.12 1.50 7.23
C LYS A 34 -26.62 0.69 6.04
N GLN A 35 -25.34 0.87 5.70
CA GLN A 35 -24.67 0.12 4.61
C GLN A 35 -24.48 -1.37 4.91
N LEU A 36 -24.46 -1.77 6.19
CA LEU A 36 -24.31 -3.16 6.62
C LEU A 36 -25.64 -3.86 6.90
N LEU A 37 -26.76 -3.13 6.85
CA LEU A 37 -28.08 -3.73 7.01
C LEU A 37 -28.43 -4.50 5.75
N SER A 38 -28.94 -5.72 5.93
CA SER A 38 -29.47 -6.50 4.82
C SER A 38 -30.59 -5.74 4.13
N PRO A 39 -30.60 -5.64 2.81
CA PRO A 39 -31.69 -5.01 2.09
C PRO A 39 -32.97 -5.77 2.32
N ARG A 40 -34.13 -5.05 2.31
CA ARG A 40 -35.46 -5.67 2.49
C ARG A 40 -35.74 -6.75 1.44
N PHE A 41 -35.22 -6.55 0.24
CA PHE A 41 -35.30 -7.48 -0.87
C PHE A 41 -33.89 -7.73 -1.41
N PRO A 42 -33.13 -8.68 -0.83
CA PRO A 42 -31.75 -8.96 -1.23
C PRO A 42 -31.65 -9.41 -2.70
N GLU A 43 -32.67 -10.07 -3.21
CA GLU A 43 -32.72 -10.55 -4.60
C GLU A 43 -32.74 -9.41 -5.63
N LEU A 44 -33.31 -8.25 -5.27
CA LEU A 44 -33.35 -7.06 -6.14
C LEU A 44 -32.10 -6.22 -6.04
N LYS A 45 -31.23 -6.47 -5.05
CA LYS A 45 -29.98 -5.73 -4.89
C LYS A 45 -28.86 -6.42 -5.65
N LEU A 46 -28.74 -6.11 -6.93
CA LEU A 46 -27.65 -6.59 -7.75
C LEU A 46 -26.31 -5.99 -7.26
N GLN A 47 -25.29 -6.82 -7.24
CA GLN A 47 -23.94 -6.37 -6.89
C GLN A 47 -23.39 -5.46 -8.02
N PRO A 48 -22.46 -4.52 -7.70
CA PRO A 48 -21.88 -3.63 -8.71
C PRO A 48 -21.14 -4.35 -9.85
N TYR A 49 -20.67 -5.58 -9.61
CA TYR A 49 -19.99 -6.40 -10.60
C TYR A 49 -20.93 -7.29 -11.43
N ASP A 50 -22.21 -7.33 -11.11
CA ASP A 50 -23.20 -8.06 -11.89
C ASP A 50 -23.56 -7.28 -13.16
N ILE A 51 -23.52 -7.95 -14.32
CA ILE A 51 -23.84 -7.35 -15.64
C ILE A 51 -25.23 -6.74 -15.66
N ARG A 52 -26.18 -7.28 -14.89
CA ARG A 52 -27.56 -6.76 -14.77
C ARG A 52 -27.67 -5.47 -13.97
N SER A 53 -26.61 -5.09 -13.23
CA SER A 53 -26.64 -3.91 -12.39
C SER A 53 -26.49 -2.63 -13.24
N PRO A 54 -27.31 -1.60 -13.02
CA PRO A 54 -27.12 -0.31 -13.70
C PRO A 54 -25.83 0.40 -13.25
N LYS A 55 -25.21 -0.07 -12.17
CA LYS A 55 -23.89 0.41 -11.68
C LYS A 55 -22.72 -0.40 -12.25
N PHE A 56 -23.00 -1.43 -13.03
CA PHE A 56 -21.95 -2.22 -13.67
C PHE A 56 -21.14 -1.34 -14.60
N ARG A 57 -19.86 -1.32 -14.36
CA ARG A 57 -18.87 -0.73 -15.26
C ARG A 57 -17.92 -1.84 -15.65
N PRO A 58 -17.78 -2.15 -16.93
CA PRO A 58 -16.83 -3.16 -17.36
C PRO A 58 -15.44 -2.75 -16.90
N TYR A 59 -14.81 -3.63 -16.15
CA TYR A 59 -13.47 -3.38 -15.59
C TYR A 59 -12.38 -3.47 -16.65
N LEU A 60 -12.56 -4.36 -17.61
CA LEU A 60 -11.63 -4.63 -18.68
C LEU A 60 -12.35 -4.45 -20.01
N THR A 61 -12.11 -3.33 -20.67
CA THR A 61 -12.56 -3.08 -22.06
C THR A 61 -11.46 -3.31 -23.07
N ARG A 62 -10.22 -3.45 -22.60
CA ARG A 62 -9.02 -3.67 -23.42
C ARG A 62 -8.16 -4.74 -22.79
N GLN A 63 -7.34 -5.39 -23.60
CA GLN A 63 -6.30 -6.29 -23.11
C GLN A 63 -5.28 -5.51 -22.29
N ASP A 64 -4.84 -6.11 -21.18
CA ASP A 64 -3.77 -5.56 -20.34
C ASP A 64 -2.43 -6.08 -20.86
N ARG A 65 -1.73 -5.25 -21.63
CA ARG A 65 -0.46 -5.59 -22.27
C ARG A 65 0.59 -6.08 -21.25
N VAL A 66 0.69 -5.42 -20.09
CA VAL A 66 1.66 -5.79 -19.06
C VAL A 66 1.33 -7.15 -18.46
N LYS A 67 0.05 -7.40 -18.23
CA LYS A 67 -0.41 -8.68 -17.69
C LYS A 67 -0.22 -9.83 -18.70
N GLU A 68 -0.48 -9.58 -19.98
CA GLU A 68 -0.23 -10.57 -21.04
C GLU A 68 1.26 -10.85 -21.20
N HIS A 69 2.09 -9.81 -21.18
CA HIS A 69 3.54 -9.96 -21.19
C HIS A 69 4.02 -10.79 -20.00
N TYR A 70 3.46 -10.55 -18.81
CA TYR A 70 3.78 -11.34 -17.63
C TYR A 70 3.46 -12.83 -17.83
N HIS A 71 2.25 -13.16 -18.26
CA HIS A 71 1.84 -14.58 -18.39
C HIS A 71 2.51 -15.31 -19.55
N ASN A 72 2.75 -14.61 -20.67
CA ASN A 72 3.28 -15.27 -21.89
C ASN A 72 4.80 -15.39 -21.85
N THR A 73 5.52 -14.48 -21.20
CA THR A 73 6.98 -14.42 -21.24
C THR A 73 7.63 -14.42 -19.86
N LEU A 74 7.21 -13.52 -18.96
CA LEU A 74 7.93 -13.35 -17.69
C LEU A 74 7.70 -14.48 -16.70
N GLU A 75 6.51 -15.03 -16.60
CA GLU A 75 6.18 -16.09 -15.62
C GLU A 75 7.05 -17.35 -15.84
N PRO A 76 7.21 -17.90 -17.06
CA PRO A 76 8.13 -19.01 -17.31
C PRO A 76 9.60 -18.63 -17.10
N ASP A 77 10.04 -17.44 -17.53
CA ASP A 77 11.42 -17.00 -17.36
C ASP A 77 11.78 -16.83 -15.86
N LEU A 78 10.88 -16.23 -15.08
CA LEU A 78 11.05 -16.06 -13.63
C LEU A 78 11.12 -17.42 -12.91
N LEU A 79 10.32 -18.39 -13.34
CA LEU A 79 10.39 -19.74 -12.80
C LEU A 79 11.77 -20.35 -13.08
N LEU A 80 12.27 -20.21 -14.29
CA LEU A 80 13.58 -20.76 -14.71
C LEU A 80 14.75 -20.13 -13.93
N ILE A 81 14.69 -18.82 -13.73
CA ILE A 81 15.75 -18.06 -13.03
C ILE A 81 15.75 -18.35 -11.52
N ASN A 82 14.56 -18.39 -10.91
CA ASN A 82 14.45 -18.48 -9.45
C ASN A 82 14.33 -19.92 -8.93
N TYR A 83 14.05 -20.91 -9.80
CA TYR A 83 13.91 -22.30 -9.40
C TYR A 83 15.26 -22.91 -8.99
N LYS A 84 15.27 -23.51 -7.80
CA LYS A 84 16.38 -24.32 -7.31
C LYS A 84 15.85 -25.71 -7.00
N HIS A 85 16.56 -26.71 -7.52
CA HIS A 85 16.22 -28.11 -7.27
C HIS A 85 16.53 -28.48 -5.81
N GLU A 86 15.59 -29.20 -5.16
CA GLU A 86 15.71 -29.65 -3.75
C GLU A 86 15.99 -28.52 -2.74
N ASP A 87 15.51 -27.29 -3.02
CA ASP A 87 15.66 -26.17 -2.10
C ASP A 87 14.84 -26.40 -0.81
N THR A 88 15.41 -26.02 0.31
CA THR A 88 14.80 -26.18 1.63
C THR A 88 14.21 -24.86 2.11
N VAL A 89 13.17 -24.92 2.94
CA VAL A 89 12.59 -23.74 3.56
C VAL A 89 13.62 -23.05 4.45
N VAL A 90 13.89 -21.77 4.20
CA VAL A 90 14.77 -20.95 5.03
C VAL A 90 13.93 -20.32 6.14
N GLU A 91 14.19 -20.73 7.39
CA GLU A 91 13.47 -20.21 8.54
C GLU A 91 13.75 -18.73 8.77
N GLY A 92 12.69 -17.96 8.95
CA GLY A 92 12.76 -16.55 9.33
C GLY A 92 13.09 -16.36 10.82
N ILE A 93 13.46 -15.13 11.17
CA ILE A 93 13.76 -14.77 12.57
C ILE A 93 12.45 -14.58 13.33
N LYS A 94 12.15 -15.51 14.23
CA LYS A 94 10.91 -15.51 15.03
C LYS A 94 11.07 -14.65 16.31
N ARG A 95 9.95 -14.26 16.90
CA ARG A 95 9.96 -13.61 18.22
C ARG A 95 10.45 -14.59 19.28
N ARG A 96 11.26 -14.09 20.21
CA ARG A 96 11.82 -14.89 21.30
C ARG A 96 10.80 -15.06 22.43
N GLN A 97 10.73 -16.24 22.98
CA GLN A 97 9.95 -16.52 24.19
C GLN A 97 10.64 -15.97 25.43
N TRP A 98 9.88 -15.81 26.50
CA TRP A 98 10.40 -15.51 27.83
C TRP A 98 10.86 -16.79 28.51
N ASP A 99 11.84 -16.68 29.40
CA ASP A 99 12.48 -17.81 30.05
C ASP A 99 11.59 -18.51 31.11
N MET A 100 10.33 -18.07 31.25
CA MET A 100 9.30 -18.62 32.17
C MET A 100 9.73 -18.73 33.64
N THR A 101 10.77 -18.02 34.05
CA THR A 101 11.28 -17.99 35.41
C THR A 101 10.36 -17.23 36.37
N SER A 102 9.46 -16.40 35.86
CA SER A 102 8.53 -15.59 36.63
C SER A 102 7.09 -15.78 36.17
N PRO A 103 6.09 -15.84 37.07
CA PRO A 103 4.67 -15.94 36.69
C PRO A 103 4.19 -14.76 35.82
N TYR A 104 4.86 -13.60 35.90
CA TYR A 104 4.57 -12.45 35.04
C TYR A 104 4.90 -12.68 33.55
N HIS A 105 5.67 -13.72 33.21
CA HIS A 105 6.03 -14.04 31.83
C HIS A 105 4.90 -14.71 31.04
N ILE A 106 3.91 -15.30 31.70
CA ILE A 106 2.83 -16.09 31.08
C ILE A 106 2.01 -15.23 30.09
N ASN A 107 1.59 -14.04 30.50
CA ASN A 107 0.75 -13.15 29.71
C ASN A 107 1.51 -11.99 29.06
N ARG A 108 2.84 -12.02 29.12
CA ARG A 108 3.66 -10.94 28.59
C ARG A 108 3.87 -11.11 27.09
N PRO A 109 3.78 -10.03 26.27
CA PRO A 109 4.08 -10.10 24.83
C PRO A 109 5.47 -10.65 24.57
N LEU A 110 5.63 -11.47 23.56
CA LEU A 110 6.92 -12.07 23.17
C LEU A 110 7.99 -10.98 22.94
N ARG A 111 9.23 -11.29 23.28
CA ARG A 111 10.39 -10.41 23.06
C ARG A 111 10.60 -10.16 21.57
N LYS A 112 11.15 -9.01 21.23
CA LYS A 112 11.56 -8.70 19.84
C LYS A 112 12.62 -9.70 19.34
N PRO A 113 12.67 -9.98 18.04
CA PRO A 113 13.75 -10.76 17.45
C PRO A 113 15.12 -10.13 17.71
N ARG A 114 16.20 -10.91 17.70
CA ARG A 114 17.56 -10.37 17.77
C ARG A 114 17.90 -9.66 16.46
N GLY A 115 18.43 -8.44 16.56
CA GLY A 115 18.90 -7.67 15.40
C GLY A 115 17.82 -7.03 14.53
N GLN A 116 16.53 -7.29 14.79
CA GLN A 116 15.42 -6.73 14.02
C GLN A 116 14.28 -6.26 14.94
N ALA A 117 13.50 -5.28 14.47
CA ALA A 117 12.33 -4.81 15.22
C ALA A 117 11.10 -5.72 15.02
N VAL A 118 11.00 -6.35 13.85
CA VAL A 118 9.86 -7.16 13.41
C VAL A 118 10.37 -8.57 13.04
N PRO A 119 9.62 -9.65 13.35
CA PRO A 119 9.95 -10.98 12.88
C PRO A 119 9.94 -11.04 11.35
N SER A 120 10.81 -11.86 10.76
CA SER A 120 10.78 -12.14 9.33
C SER A 120 10.01 -13.43 9.05
N PRO A 121 9.21 -13.49 7.97
CA PRO A 121 8.55 -14.73 7.56
C PRO A 121 9.57 -15.77 7.09
N ASP A 122 9.14 -17.02 7.04
CA ASP A 122 9.90 -18.09 6.45
C ASP A 122 9.91 -17.94 4.92
N VAL A 123 11.05 -18.23 4.28
CA VAL A 123 11.18 -18.17 2.82
C VAL A 123 11.02 -19.57 2.28
N HIS A 124 10.01 -19.78 1.47
CA HIS A 124 9.69 -21.05 0.83
C HIS A 124 10.35 -21.15 -0.55
N PRO A 125 10.68 -22.36 -1.02
CA PRO A 125 11.22 -22.56 -2.36
C PRO A 125 10.22 -22.09 -3.43
N VAL A 126 10.75 -21.58 -4.53
CA VAL A 126 9.93 -21.11 -5.65
C VAL A 126 9.36 -22.29 -6.41
N THR A 127 8.06 -22.32 -6.55
CA THR A 127 7.27 -23.30 -7.29
C THR A 127 6.41 -22.61 -8.32
N VAL A 128 5.81 -23.35 -9.24
CA VAL A 128 4.89 -22.81 -10.26
C VAL A 128 3.77 -21.95 -9.66
N ARG A 129 3.36 -22.22 -8.42
CA ARG A 129 2.30 -21.45 -7.73
C ARG A 129 2.81 -20.22 -6.99
N SER A 130 4.10 -20.20 -6.64
CA SER A 130 4.73 -19.13 -5.87
C SER A 130 5.65 -18.24 -6.70
N VAL A 131 5.53 -18.28 -8.03
CA VAL A 131 6.26 -17.36 -8.91
C VAL A 131 5.95 -15.91 -8.52
N PRO A 132 6.95 -15.03 -8.39
CA PRO A 132 6.75 -13.63 -8.06
C PRO A 132 5.82 -12.93 -9.05
N ARG A 133 4.83 -12.19 -8.52
CA ARG A 133 3.84 -11.43 -9.30
C ARG A 133 3.83 -9.98 -8.86
N PHE A 134 3.52 -9.12 -9.80
CA PHE A 134 3.25 -7.74 -9.49
C PHE A 134 1.82 -7.59 -8.92
N GLU A 135 1.67 -6.91 -7.77
CA GLU A 135 0.37 -6.78 -7.08
C GLU A 135 -0.20 -5.37 -7.15
N ALA A 136 0.61 -4.38 -6.78
CA ALA A 136 0.13 -3.01 -6.65
C ALA A 136 1.26 -1.98 -6.72
N VAL A 137 0.88 -0.74 -7.04
CA VAL A 137 1.75 0.43 -6.88
C VAL A 137 1.15 1.37 -5.85
N THR A 138 1.95 1.83 -4.92
CA THR A 138 1.58 2.89 -4.00
C THR A 138 2.37 4.14 -4.29
N LEU A 139 1.67 5.23 -4.58
CA LEU A 139 2.23 6.56 -4.74
C LEU A 139 1.96 7.38 -3.49
N ASN A 140 2.99 7.97 -2.91
CA ASN A 140 2.90 8.79 -1.73
C ASN A 140 3.56 10.14 -1.96
N CYS A 141 2.79 11.20 -1.91
CA CYS A 141 3.25 12.57 -2.04
C CYS A 141 3.12 13.26 -0.68
N TYR A 142 4.23 13.67 -0.11
CA TYR A 142 4.27 14.48 1.11
C TYR A 142 4.75 15.91 0.78
N VAL A 143 3.95 16.90 1.17
CA VAL A 143 4.22 18.31 0.89
C VAL A 143 4.54 19.02 2.19
N LYS A 144 5.82 19.36 2.40
CA LYS A 144 6.32 20.03 3.59
C LYS A 144 5.68 21.42 3.78
N ASP A 145 5.54 22.15 2.69
CA ASP A 145 5.07 23.55 2.71
C ASP A 145 3.55 23.67 2.89
N SER A 146 2.81 22.57 2.89
CA SER A 146 1.37 22.59 3.14
C SER A 146 1.03 23.05 4.56
N SER A 147 1.97 23.04 5.49
CA SER A 147 1.82 23.62 6.83
C SER A 147 1.67 25.15 6.78
N ARG A 148 2.23 25.82 5.76
CA ARG A 148 2.14 27.26 5.52
C ARG A 148 1.02 27.58 4.54
N VAL A 149 0.94 26.83 3.45
CA VAL A 149 -0.02 27.02 2.35
C VAL A 149 -0.85 25.75 2.17
N PRO A 150 -2.06 25.67 2.76
CA PRO A 150 -2.89 24.46 2.71
C PRO A 150 -3.30 24.04 1.30
N SER A 151 -3.33 24.97 0.33
CA SER A 151 -3.67 24.69 -1.06
C SER A 151 -2.67 23.73 -1.74
N PHE A 152 -1.41 23.71 -1.31
CA PHE A 152 -0.41 22.78 -1.87
C PHE A 152 -0.77 21.31 -1.65
N ALA A 153 -1.37 20.96 -0.52
CA ALA A 153 -1.85 19.60 -0.30
C ALA A 153 -3.03 19.23 -1.23
N ILE A 154 -3.84 20.22 -1.61
CA ILE A 154 -4.92 20.02 -2.58
C ILE A 154 -4.34 19.85 -3.98
N SER A 155 -3.39 20.69 -4.36
CA SER A 155 -2.67 20.57 -5.64
C SER A 155 -1.98 19.22 -5.79
N ALA A 156 -1.27 18.74 -4.76
CA ALA A 156 -0.65 17.43 -4.78
C ALA A 156 -1.69 16.27 -4.96
N ASN A 157 -2.86 16.42 -4.35
CA ASN A 157 -3.96 15.46 -4.53
C ASN A 157 -4.47 15.44 -5.97
N LEU A 158 -4.70 16.61 -6.57
CA LEU A 158 -5.14 16.73 -7.96
C LEU A 158 -4.08 16.23 -8.93
N MET A 159 -2.79 16.53 -8.68
CA MET A 159 -1.67 16.03 -9.49
C MET A 159 -1.65 14.48 -9.52
N LEU A 160 -1.75 13.81 -8.38
CA LEU A 160 -1.81 12.37 -8.34
C LEU A 160 -3.08 11.82 -9.01
N GLN A 161 -4.21 12.51 -8.88
CA GLN A 161 -5.45 12.13 -9.56
C GLN A 161 -5.32 12.22 -11.08
N GLN A 162 -4.66 13.25 -11.58
CA GLN A 162 -4.42 13.46 -13.01
C GLN A 162 -3.57 12.33 -13.60
N ILE A 163 -2.46 11.98 -12.93
CA ILE A 163 -1.53 10.94 -13.39
C ILE A 163 -2.16 9.54 -13.32
N THR A 164 -2.93 9.26 -12.26
CA THR A 164 -3.39 7.89 -11.99
C THR A 164 -4.82 7.62 -12.43
N GLY A 165 -5.58 8.65 -12.75
CA GLY A 165 -7.03 8.54 -12.99
C GLY A 165 -7.85 8.10 -11.78
N MET A 166 -7.20 7.92 -10.61
CA MET A 166 -7.83 7.45 -9.37
C MET A 166 -7.88 8.56 -8.32
N LYS A 167 -8.94 8.59 -7.52
CA LYS A 167 -9.08 9.56 -6.42
C LYS A 167 -8.12 9.23 -5.28
N PRO A 168 -7.10 10.08 -5.01
CA PRO A 168 -6.17 9.86 -3.91
C PRO A 168 -6.83 10.08 -2.54
N LYS A 169 -6.21 9.50 -1.51
CA LYS A 169 -6.56 9.72 -0.11
C LYS A 169 -5.66 10.81 0.45
N SER A 170 -6.26 11.86 1.05
CA SER A 170 -5.47 12.89 1.74
C SER A 170 -4.80 12.30 2.99
N ILE A 171 -3.55 12.69 3.20
CA ILE A 171 -2.74 12.32 4.36
C ILE A 171 -2.84 13.46 5.38
N TYR A 172 -3.15 13.09 6.63
CA TYR A 172 -3.27 14.02 7.74
C TYR A 172 -2.14 13.82 8.75
N ALA A 173 -1.66 14.92 9.31
CA ALA A 173 -0.69 14.88 10.41
C ALA A 173 -1.30 14.19 11.64
N LYS A 174 -0.55 13.25 12.22
CA LYS A 174 -0.97 12.50 13.43
C LYS A 174 -0.49 13.15 14.71
N THR A 175 0.72 13.72 14.69
CA THR A 175 1.40 14.27 15.86
C THR A 175 1.52 15.78 15.75
N ASN A 176 1.63 16.44 16.90
CA ASN A 176 1.93 17.86 16.98
C ASN A 176 3.45 18.07 16.97
N VAL A 177 3.94 18.84 16.01
CA VAL A 177 5.36 19.23 15.91
C VAL A 177 5.45 20.76 15.81
N PRO A 178 5.54 21.47 16.95
CA PRO A 178 5.49 22.94 16.98
C PRO A 178 6.59 23.59 16.17
N GLN A 179 7.80 23.02 16.16
CA GLN A 179 8.95 23.54 15.42
C GLN A 179 8.68 23.73 13.92
N TRP A 180 7.87 22.84 13.33
CA TRP A 180 7.50 22.87 11.91
C TRP A 180 6.10 23.43 11.69
N LYS A 181 5.47 23.98 12.71
CA LYS A 181 4.09 24.49 12.68
C LYS A 181 3.05 23.43 12.23
N ILE A 182 3.35 22.16 12.47
CA ILE A 182 2.46 21.04 12.13
C ILE A 182 1.55 20.74 13.32
N ARG A 183 0.23 20.72 13.08
CA ARG A 183 -0.79 20.36 14.06
C ARG A 183 -1.52 19.11 13.62
N PRO A 184 -2.04 18.29 14.57
CA PRO A 184 -2.85 17.12 14.25
C PRO A 184 -4.06 17.53 13.38
N GLY A 185 -4.37 16.71 12.37
CA GLY A 185 -5.49 16.96 11.46
C GLY A 185 -5.17 17.88 10.27
N MET A 186 -3.98 18.47 10.18
CA MET A 186 -3.58 19.22 8.98
C MET A 186 -3.37 18.28 7.80
N LYS A 187 -3.84 18.69 6.62
CA LYS A 187 -3.58 17.95 5.36
C LYS A 187 -2.14 18.19 4.94
N MET A 188 -1.34 17.12 4.87
CA MET A 188 0.10 17.19 4.57
C MET A 188 0.47 16.59 3.21
N GLY A 189 -0.47 15.98 2.51
CA GLY A 189 -0.21 15.35 1.23
C GLY A 189 -1.30 14.40 0.78
N ALA A 190 -0.96 13.54 -0.17
CA ALA A 190 -1.87 12.59 -0.76
C ALA A 190 -1.20 11.22 -0.98
N LYS A 191 -1.99 10.17 -0.94
CA LYS A 191 -1.58 8.79 -1.21
C LYS A 191 -2.60 8.12 -2.11
N VAL A 192 -2.13 7.38 -3.09
CA VAL A 192 -2.96 6.51 -3.93
C VAL A 192 -2.34 5.11 -4.00
N THR A 193 -3.16 4.09 -4.02
CA THR A 193 -2.74 2.70 -4.26
C THR A 193 -3.48 2.21 -5.49
N LEU A 194 -2.73 1.78 -6.48
CA LEU A 194 -3.22 1.30 -7.76
C LEU A 194 -3.17 -0.22 -7.79
N HIS A 195 -4.19 -0.83 -8.36
CA HIS A 195 -4.27 -2.27 -8.56
C HIS A 195 -4.72 -2.59 -9.98
N GLY A 196 -4.35 -3.79 -10.46
CA GLY A 196 -4.80 -4.31 -11.75
C GLY A 196 -4.40 -3.41 -12.92
N VAL A 197 -5.33 -3.16 -13.84
CA VAL A 197 -5.08 -2.41 -15.08
C VAL A 197 -4.50 -1.02 -14.85
N GLN A 198 -4.95 -0.31 -13.83
CA GLN A 198 -4.44 1.04 -13.52
C GLN A 198 -2.97 1.00 -13.07
N ALA A 199 -2.61 -0.03 -12.30
CA ALA A 199 -1.21 -0.24 -11.92
C ALA A 199 -0.36 -0.61 -13.14
N SER A 200 -0.85 -1.47 -14.03
CA SER A 200 -0.19 -1.82 -15.29
C SER A 200 0.02 -0.61 -16.20
N GLN A 201 -1.00 0.23 -16.36
CA GLN A 201 -0.90 1.47 -17.13
C GLN A 201 0.14 2.42 -16.55
N PHE A 202 0.12 2.61 -15.24
CA PHE A 202 1.10 3.47 -14.56
C PHE A 202 2.53 2.93 -14.76
N ILE A 203 2.74 1.62 -14.65
CA ILE A 203 4.07 1.02 -14.86
C ILE A 203 4.53 1.26 -16.30
N SER A 204 3.69 0.96 -17.31
CA SER A 204 4.07 1.14 -18.70
C SER A 204 4.38 2.61 -19.03
N THR A 205 3.58 3.56 -18.53
CA THR A 205 3.87 4.99 -18.70
C THR A 205 5.20 5.36 -18.01
N LEU A 206 5.44 4.84 -16.82
CA LEU A 206 6.66 5.14 -16.08
C LEU A 206 7.91 4.57 -16.74
N THR A 207 7.90 3.28 -17.14
CA THR A 207 9.07 2.59 -17.69
C THR A 207 9.35 2.98 -19.13
N GLU A 208 8.32 3.17 -19.95
CA GLU A 208 8.48 3.41 -21.38
C GLU A 208 8.59 4.90 -21.74
N LEU A 209 7.93 5.79 -20.96
CA LEU A 209 7.89 7.22 -21.29
C LEU A 209 8.70 8.07 -20.32
N VAL A 210 8.51 7.91 -19.02
CA VAL A 210 9.07 8.84 -18.02
C VAL A 210 10.53 8.53 -17.72
N LEU A 211 10.88 7.31 -17.34
CA LEU A 211 12.25 6.96 -16.96
C LEU A 211 13.28 7.19 -18.08
N PRO A 212 13.02 6.85 -19.35
CA PRO A 212 13.98 7.10 -20.44
C PRO A 212 14.20 8.60 -20.73
N ARG A 213 13.25 9.46 -20.37
CA ARG A 213 13.35 10.92 -20.57
C ARG A 213 14.18 11.62 -19.49
N ILE A 214 14.42 10.96 -18.38
CA ILE A 214 15.24 11.51 -17.28
C ILE A 214 16.72 11.31 -17.64
N ARG A 215 17.41 12.39 -18.02
CA ARG A 215 18.81 12.33 -18.49
C ARG A 215 19.79 11.81 -17.42
N GLU A 216 19.55 12.12 -16.15
CA GLU A 216 20.42 11.78 -15.02
C GLU A 216 19.98 10.52 -14.27
N PHE A 217 19.06 9.75 -14.85
CA PHE A 217 18.56 8.56 -14.17
C PHE A 217 19.47 7.35 -14.46
N GLU A 218 20.30 7.01 -13.49
CA GLU A 218 21.18 5.86 -13.58
C GLU A 218 20.46 4.53 -13.35
N GLY A 219 19.35 4.55 -12.62
CA GLY A 219 18.56 3.37 -12.25
C GLY A 219 18.13 3.36 -10.78
N ILE A 220 17.37 2.36 -10.42
CA ILE A 220 16.95 2.12 -9.04
C ILE A 220 18.07 1.39 -8.32
N SER A 221 18.44 1.86 -7.12
CA SER A 221 19.51 1.23 -6.34
C SER A 221 19.12 -0.22 -5.96
N ASN A 222 20.02 -1.15 -6.17
CA ASN A 222 19.89 -2.55 -5.72
C ASN A 222 19.76 -2.71 -4.21
N ARG A 223 20.07 -1.65 -3.43
CA ARG A 223 19.87 -1.63 -1.98
C ARG A 223 18.45 -1.20 -1.58
N SER A 224 17.65 -0.73 -2.52
CA SER A 224 16.25 -0.39 -2.29
C SER A 224 15.44 -1.67 -2.06
N GLY A 225 14.67 -1.69 -1.00
CA GLY A 225 13.80 -2.81 -0.67
C GLY A 225 13.54 -2.90 0.83
N ASP A 226 12.47 -3.56 1.18
CA ASP A 226 12.04 -3.78 2.57
C ASP A 226 12.42 -5.17 3.09
N ARG A 227 13.13 -5.98 2.32
CA ARG A 227 13.48 -7.40 2.51
C ARG A 227 12.35 -8.40 2.26
N TYR A 228 11.17 -7.91 1.91
CA TYR A 228 9.97 -8.74 1.69
C TYR A 228 9.46 -8.59 0.26
N GLY A 229 10.33 -8.20 -0.66
CA GLY A 229 10.02 -8.10 -2.06
C GLY A 229 9.31 -6.80 -2.49
N ASN A 230 9.16 -5.81 -1.61
CA ASN A 230 8.67 -4.51 -2.02
C ASN A 230 9.83 -3.56 -2.32
N ILE A 231 9.78 -2.88 -3.45
CA ILE A 231 10.84 -1.95 -3.87
C ILE A 231 10.28 -0.54 -3.91
N ALA A 232 11.03 0.41 -3.35
CA ALA A 232 10.62 1.80 -3.30
C ALA A 232 11.72 2.71 -3.86
N PHE A 233 11.30 3.75 -4.58
CA PHE A 233 12.16 4.81 -5.08
C PHE A 233 11.41 6.14 -5.09
N GLY A 234 12.15 7.25 -5.23
CA GLY A 234 11.59 8.59 -5.25
C GLY A 234 11.70 9.23 -6.63
N LEU A 235 10.69 9.98 -7.00
CA LEU A 235 10.70 10.88 -8.15
C LEU A 235 10.74 12.32 -7.66
N THR A 236 11.64 13.12 -8.21
CA THR A 236 11.76 14.54 -7.90
C THR A 236 10.61 15.34 -8.51
N PRO A 237 10.33 16.57 -8.03
CA PRO A 237 9.31 17.41 -8.64
C PRO A 237 9.53 17.65 -10.14
N GLN A 238 10.78 17.83 -10.56
CA GLN A 238 11.15 18.01 -11.97
C GLN A 238 10.84 16.77 -12.82
N GLN A 239 11.07 15.57 -12.27
CA GLN A 239 10.76 14.32 -12.96
C GLN A 239 9.26 14.09 -13.09
N MET A 240 8.46 14.61 -12.15
CA MET A 240 7.00 14.52 -12.22
C MET A 240 6.41 15.35 -13.36
N THR A 241 7.08 16.39 -13.83
CA THR A 241 6.62 17.16 -15.01
C THR A 241 6.74 16.40 -16.32
N LEU A 242 7.54 15.30 -16.35
CA LEU A 242 7.73 14.48 -17.55
C LEU A 242 6.56 13.49 -17.79
N PHE A 243 5.62 13.37 -16.85
CA PHE A 243 4.42 12.59 -17.11
C PHE A 243 3.57 13.27 -18.17
N PRO A 244 3.11 12.55 -19.21
CA PRO A 244 2.37 13.14 -20.33
C PRO A 244 1.08 13.84 -19.85
N GLU A 245 0.44 13.37 -18.81
CA GLU A 245 -0.77 13.95 -18.25
C GLU A 245 -0.52 15.33 -17.58
N ILE A 246 0.70 15.57 -17.11
CA ILE A 246 1.11 16.85 -16.52
C ILE A 246 1.70 17.77 -17.60
N GLU A 247 2.54 17.23 -18.48
CA GLU A 247 3.23 17.97 -19.53
C GLU A 247 2.26 18.69 -20.47
N LEU A 248 1.18 18.01 -20.87
CA LEU A 248 0.15 18.57 -21.75
C LEU A 248 -0.56 19.79 -21.15
N ASN A 249 -0.61 19.91 -19.82
CA ASN A 249 -1.29 20.96 -19.08
C ASN A 249 -0.35 21.69 -18.13
N GLN A 250 0.90 21.92 -18.51
CA GLN A 250 1.94 22.49 -17.65
C GLN A 250 1.53 23.82 -17.03
N ASP A 251 0.81 24.67 -17.75
CA ASP A 251 0.33 25.96 -17.25
C ASP A 251 -0.62 25.83 -16.05
N SER A 252 -1.36 24.72 -15.97
CA SER A 252 -2.25 24.40 -14.85
C SER A 252 -1.48 23.92 -13.61
N TRP A 253 -0.20 23.55 -13.77
CA TRP A 253 0.64 22.98 -12.73
C TRP A 253 1.90 23.82 -12.46
N PRO A 254 1.76 25.06 -11.95
CA PRO A 254 2.91 25.93 -11.71
C PRO A 254 3.87 25.37 -10.66
N VAL A 255 3.36 24.50 -9.77
CA VAL A 255 4.17 23.81 -8.76
C VAL A 255 3.86 22.32 -8.80
N THR A 256 4.89 21.52 -9.03
CA THR A 256 4.85 20.05 -8.94
C THR A 256 5.51 19.57 -7.65
N PHE A 257 5.14 18.39 -7.20
CA PHE A 257 5.64 17.82 -5.94
C PHE A 257 6.29 16.47 -6.20
N GLY A 258 7.36 16.17 -5.46
CA GLY A 258 8.00 14.87 -5.50
C GLY A 258 7.10 13.75 -4.95
N VAL A 259 7.28 12.55 -5.48
CA VAL A 259 6.48 11.38 -5.13
C VAL A 259 7.37 10.20 -4.79
N HIS A 260 7.05 9.51 -3.72
CA HIS A 260 7.59 8.19 -3.42
C HIS A 260 6.73 7.11 -4.08
N VAL A 261 7.36 6.31 -4.91
CA VAL A 261 6.76 5.16 -5.58
C VAL A 261 7.17 3.91 -4.84
N THR A 262 6.21 3.10 -4.42
CA THR A 262 6.46 1.79 -3.83
C THR A 262 5.77 0.74 -4.69
N LEU A 263 6.55 -0.19 -5.20
CA LEU A 263 6.11 -1.32 -6.01
C LEU A 263 5.92 -2.52 -5.07
N HIS A 264 4.70 -3.02 -5.00
CA HIS A 264 4.34 -4.18 -4.20
C HIS A 264 4.35 -5.42 -5.07
N THR A 265 5.08 -6.42 -4.63
CA THR A 265 5.17 -7.71 -5.32
C THR A 265 4.83 -8.85 -4.35
N SER A 266 4.51 -10.01 -4.89
CA SER A 266 4.32 -11.23 -4.10
C SER A 266 5.64 -11.97 -3.83
N ALA A 267 6.78 -11.41 -4.25
CA ALA A 267 8.09 -11.99 -4.01
C ALA A 267 8.39 -12.09 -2.50
N GLN A 268 9.06 -13.15 -2.11
CA GLN A 268 9.45 -13.36 -0.72
C GLN A 268 10.75 -12.63 -0.35
N VAL A 269 11.59 -12.38 -1.35
CA VAL A 269 12.91 -11.75 -1.20
C VAL A 269 13.07 -10.61 -2.21
N ASP A 270 13.79 -9.56 -1.83
CA ASP A 270 14.04 -8.41 -2.71
C ASP A 270 14.76 -8.78 -4.02
N ALA A 271 15.59 -9.84 -4.02
CA ALA A 271 16.27 -10.33 -5.23
C ALA A 271 15.28 -10.81 -6.29
N GLU A 272 14.29 -11.62 -5.90
CA GLU A 272 13.23 -12.09 -6.79
C GLU A 272 12.37 -10.94 -7.33
N ALA A 273 12.08 -9.96 -6.46
CA ALA A 273 11.33 -8.76 -6.85
C ALA A 273 12.11 -7.94 -7.89
N ARG A 274 13.44 -7.82 -7.75
CA ARG A 274 14.26 -7.11 -8.73
C ARG A 274 14.26 -7.79 -10.08
N VAL A 275 14.34 -9.11 -10.12
CA VAL A 275 14.28 -9.87 -11.38
C VAL A 275 12.93 -9.65 -12.06
N LEU A 276 11.81 -9.73 -11.31
CA LEU A 276 10.48 -9.44 -11.83
C LEU A 276 10.39 -8.02 -12.39
N LEU A 277 10.83 -7.02 -11.61
CA LEU A 277 10.71 -5.61 -12.02
C LEU A 277 11.67 -5.26 -13.17
N SER A 278 12.84 -5.89 -13.23
CA SER A 278 13.74 -5.78 -14.39
C SER A 278 13.08 -6.31 -15.65
N GLY A 279 12.36 -7.43 -15.57
CA GLY A 279 11.57 -7.96 -16.67
C GLY A 279 10.40 -7.02 -17.10
N LEU A 280 9.89 -6.20 -16.18
CA LEU A 280 8.91 -5.15 -16.47
C LEU A 280 9.53 -3.83 -16.98
N GLY A 281 10.85 -3.79 -17.18
CA GLY A 281 11.56 -2.64 -17.77
C GLY A 281 12.14 -1.65 -16.76
N PHE A 282 12.21 -1.97 -15.46
CA PHE A 282 12.89 -1.11 -14.49
C PHE A 282 14.40 -1.35 -14.50
N PRO A 283 15.25 -0.32 -14.68
CA PRO A 283 16.68 -0.44 -14.58
C PRO A 283 17.15 -0.46 -13.11
N PHE A 284 18.04 -1.38 -12.78
CA PHE A 284 18.66 -1.51 -11.46
C PHE A 284 20.15 -1.30 -11.53
N VAL A 285 20.73 -0.59 -10.54
CA VAL A 285 22.16 -0.24 -10.50
C VAL A 285 22.74 -0.42 -9.09
N GLY A 286 24.01 -0.77 -9.04
CA GLY A 286 24.81 -0.88 -7.82
C GLY A 286 24.87 -2.29 -7.22
N SER A 287 25.57 -2.41 -6.09
CA SER A 287 25.76 -3.68 -5.39
C SER A 287 24.50 -4.07 -4.59
N GLU A 288 24.22 -5.35 -4.55
CA GLU A 288 23.12 -5.89 -3.75
C GLU A 288 23.38 -5.75 -2.24
N ARG A 289 22.30 -5.67 -1.48
CA ARG A 289 22.36 -5.77 -0.03
C ARG A 289 22.40 -7.24 0.35
N ILE A 290 23.56 -7.71 0.82
CA ILE A 290 23.69 -9.09 1.30
C ILE A 290 22.78 -9.24 2.53
N PRO A 291 21.82 -10.16 2.53
CA PRO A 291 20.98 -10.41 3.69
C PRO A 291 21.86 -10.98 4.82
N LYS A 292 21.75 -10.41 6.01
CA LYS A 292 22.55 -10.81 7.19
C LYS A 292 22.43 -12.31 7.54
N ASN A 293 21.34 -12.95 7.13
CA ASN A 293 21.08 -14.36 7.42
C ASN A 293 21.94 -15.32 6.56
N LEU A 294 22.57 -14.84 5.47
CA LEU A 294 23.46 -15.65 4.62
C LEU A 294 24.94 -15.50 5.01
N THR A 295 25.30 -14.43 5.74
CA THR A 295 26.69 -14.22 6.22
C THR A 295 27.03 -15.03 7.48
N GLU A 296 26.03 -15.55 8.19
CA GLU A 296 26.24 -16.35 9.41
C GLU A 296 26.35 -17.88 9.12
N ARG A 297 26.29 -18.30 7.85
CA ARG A 297 26.35 -19.72 7.44
C ARG A 297 27.65 -20.15 6.72
N ASN A 298 28.69 -19.29 6.77
CA ASN A 298 30.04 -19.66 6.34
C ASN A 298 30.95 -19.86 7.55
#